data_208ef7ff66f1a460e01eef63e0a0fa9e
#
_entry.id   208ef7ff66f1a460e01eef63e0a0fa9e
#
_cell.length_a   1.000
_cell.length_b   1.000
_cell.length_c   1.000
_cell.angle_alpha   90.00
_cell.angle_beta   90.00
_cell.angle_gamma   90.00
#
_symmetry.space_group_name_H-M   'P 1'
#
loop_
_entity.id
_entity.type
_entity.pdbx_description
1 polymer ?
#
loop_
_entity_poly.entity_id
_entity_poly.type
_entity_poly.pdbx_seq_one_letter_code
_entity_poly.pdbx_strand_id
1 'polypeptide(L)'
;MAGPALADLLLGIVSPSGKLPVSFLRAVGQIPLYYNKKNTGRPNDTHEYKPFTSSYLDIDTTPLFPYGFGLSYSTFTYSDLKLSKSTFKMN
;
A
#
# COMPACT_ATOMS: atom_id res chain seq x y z
N MET A 1 3.11 17.27 23.85
CA MET A 1 4.42 16.89 23.28
C MET A 1 4.45 16.72 21.76
N ALA A 2 3.38 17.08 21.03
CA ALA A 2 3.33 16.96 19.56
C ALA A 2 4.25 17.94 18.82
N GLY A 3 4.45 19.16 19.35
CA GLY A 3 5.25 20.20 18.67
C GLY A 3 6.70 19.79 18.41
N PRO A 4 7.46 19.36 19.42
CA PRO A 4 8.83 18.90 19.19
C PRO A 4 8.92 17.74 18.21
N ALA A 5 8.02 16.74 18.30
CA ALA A 5 8.00 15.60 17.38
C ALA A 5 7.72 16.00 15.93
N LEU A 6 6.82 16.97 15.70
CA LEU A 6 6.59 17.54 14.37
C LEU A 6 7.80 18.30 13.86
N ALA A 7 8.46 19.10 14.72
CA ALA A 7 9.65 19.82 14.33
C ALA A 7 10.77 18.85 13.92
N ASP A 8 11.01 17.81 14.68
CA ASP A 8 12.03 16.80 14.37
C ASP A 8 11.79 16.11 13.03
N LEU A 9 10.53 15.80 12.71
CA LEU A 9 10.15 15.23 11.42
C LEU A 9 10.34 16.24 10.27
N LEU A 10 9.86 17.49 10.43
CA LEU A 10 9.93 18.51 9.40
C LEU A 10 11.36 18.96 9.10
N LEU A 11 12.20 18.99 10.12
CA LEU A 11 13.62 19.34 9.99
C LEU A 11 14.50 18.14 9.56
N GLY A 12 13.91 16.95 9.43
CA GLY A 12 14.64 15.77 9.02
C GLY A 12 15.56 15.16 10.08
N ILE A 13 15.41 15.57 11.35
CA ILE A 13 16.18 15.01 12.47
C ILE A 13 15.78 13.55 12.70
N VAL A 14 14.50 13.23 12.54
CA VAL A 14 13.95 11.89 12.63
C VAL A 14 13.23 11.53 11.33
N SER A 15 13.46 10.34 10.81
CA SER A 15 12.77 9.86 9.63
C SER A 15 11.36 9.36 10.00
N PRO A 16 10.31 9.72 9.22
CA PRO A 16 8.98 9.18 9.44
C PRO A 16 8.97 7.66 9.26
N SER A 17 8.38 6.95 10.19
CA SER A 17 8.30 5.48 10.19
C SER A 17 6.86 4.95 10.16
N GLY A 18 5.88 5.82 10.42
CA GLY A 18 4.47 5.45 10.44
C GLY A 18 3.98 4.99 9.07
N LYS A 19 3.10 3.99 9.08
CA LYS A 19 2.43 3.46 7.89
C LYS A 19 0.92 3.52 8.09
N LEU A 20 0.20 3.68 6.99
CA LEU A 20 -1.26 3.75 7.04
C LEU A 20 -1.86 2.42 7.52
N PRO A 21 -2.72 2.44 8.54
CA PRO A 21 -3.40 1.26 9.03
C PRO A 21 -4.68 0.93 8.24
N VAL A 22 -5.03 1.76 7.27
CA VAL A 22 -6.19 1.57 6.39
C VAL A 22 -5.88 2.09 4.99
N SER A 23 -6.61 1.60 3.98
CA SER A 23 -6.55 2.16 2.63
C SER A 23 -7.31 3.48 2.55
N PHE A 24 -6.76 4.48 1.87
CA PHE A 24 -7.40 5.76 1.62
C PHE A 24 -8.08 5.74 0.26
N LEU A 25 -9.30 6.22 0.22
CA LEU A 25 -10.13 6.27 -0.99
C LEU A 25 -9.67 7.39 -1.93
N ARG A 26 -9.89 7.22 -3.23
CA ARG A 26 -9.83 8.31 -4.22
C ARG A 26 -11.13 9.11 -4.22
N ALA A 27 -12.25 8.43 -4.05
CA ALA A 27 -13.59 9.02 -3.98
C ALA A 27 -14.51 8.19 -3.11
N VAL A 28 -15.54 8.82 -2.58
CA VAL A 28 -16.55 8.18 -1.70
C VAL A 28 -17.23 6.99 -2.38
N GLY A 29 -17.42 7.04 -3.70
CA GLY A 29 -18.01 5.94 -4.46
C GLY A 29 -17.22 4.63 -4.45
N GLN A 30 -15.98 4.62 -3.95
CA GLN A 30 -15.19 3.41 -3.80
C GLN A 30 -15.54 2.58 -2.54
N ILE A 31 -16.38 3.09 -1.64
CA ILE A 31 -16.76 2.37 -0.42
C ILE A 31 -17.63 1.15 -0.78
N PRO A 32 -17.32 -0.04 -0.23
CA PRO A 32 -16.23 -0.37 0.68
C PRO A 32 -14.89 -0.67 -0.04
N LEU A 33 -13.79 -0.14 0.48
CA LEU A 33 -12.45 -0.42 -0.01
C LEU A 33 -11.55 -0.85 1.15
N TYR A 34 -11.08 -2.08 1.14
CA TYR A 34 -10.23 -2.63 2.19
C TYR A 34 -9.11 -3.49 1.61
N TYR A 35 -8.04 -3.62 2.36
CA TYR A 35 -6.81 -4.30 1.94
C TYR A 35 -7.03 -5.74 1.45
N ASN A 36 -7.85 -6.52 2.15
CA ASN A 36 -8.10 -7.92 1.82
C ASN A 36 -9.25 -8.14 0.83
N LYS A 37 -9.57 -7.15 0.02
CA LYS A 37 -10.55 -7.28 -1.05
C LYS A 37 -10.16 -8.43 -1.98
N LYS A 38 -11.07 -9.39 -2.13
CA LYS A 38 -10.90 -10.49 -3.10
C LYS A 38 -11.19 -9.98 -4.51
N ASN A 39 -10.49 -10.52 -5.48
CA ASN A 39 -10.78 -10.26 -6.88
C ASN A 39 -12.17 -10.76 -7.23
N THR A 40 -12.84 -10.02 -8.10
CA THR A 40 -14.09 -10.43 -8.74
C THR A 40 -13.80 -11.36 -9.92
N GLY A 41 -14.83 -11.93 -10.55
CA GLY A 41 -14.66 -12.83 -11.68
C GLY A 41 -14.00 -12.20 -12.93
N ARG A 42 -14.01 -10.86 -13.03
CA ARG A 42 -13.41 -10.12 -14.15
C ARG A 42 -12.67 -8.89 -13.63
N PRO A 43 -11.53 -9.06 -12.95
CA PRO A 43 -10.78 -7.92 -12.42
C PRO A 43 -10.22 -7.09 -13.58
N ASN A 44 -10.11 -5.80 -13.35
CA ASN A 44 -9.39 -4.88 -14.23
C ASN A 44 -8.10 -4.44 -13.52
N ASP A 45 -6.99 -4.95 -13.98
CA ASP A 45 -5.66 -4.65 -13.44
C ASP A 45 -5.00 -3.45 -14.15
N THR A 46 -5.74 -2.78 -15.03
CA THR A 46 -5.27 -1.61 -15.77
C THR A 46 -6.02 -0.35 -15.34
N HIS A 47 -5.39 0.82 -15.53
CA HIS A 47 -6.01 2.11 -15.28
C HIS A 47 -7.03 2.52 -16.37
N GLU A 48 -7.11 1.74 -17.45
CA GLU A 48 -8.01 2.01 -18.56
C GLU A 48 -9.35 1.29 -18.36
N TYR A 49 -10.43 1.96 -18.74
CA TYR A 49 -11.75 1.33 -18.78
C TYR A 49 -11.77 0.17 -19.76
N LYS A 50 -12.23 -0.97 -19.30
CA LYS A 50 -12.48 -2.15 -20.15
C LYS A 50 -13.94 -2.60 -19.98
N PRO A 51 -14.70 -2.72 -21.05
CA PRO A 51 -16.08 -3.21 -20.98
C PRO A 51 -16.16 -4.58 -20.31
N PHE A 52 -17.22 -4.80 -19.54
CA PHE A 52 -17.52 -6.08 -18.86
C PHE A 52 -16.49 -6.49 -17.80
N THR A 53 -15.70 -5.55 -17.29
CA THR A 53 -14.79 -5.77 -16.15
C THR A 53 -15.31 -5.07 -14.90
N SER A 54 -14.80 -5.49 -13.73
CA SER A 54 -15.10 -4.84 -12.46
C SER A 54 -14.27 -3.57 -12.31
N SER A 55 -14.76 -2.48 -12.89
CA SER A 55 -14.10 -1.18 -12.87
C SER A 55 -15.12 -0.06 -12.68
N TYR A 56 -14.62 1.09 -12.24
CA TYR A 56 -15.40 2.34 -12.29
C TYR A 56 -15.26 2.96 -13.68
N LEU A 57 -16.17 3.89 -14.02
CA LEU A 57 -16.15 4.57 -15.32
C LEU A 57 -15.17 5.74 -15.35
N ASP A 58 -15.00 6.41 -14.20
CA ASP A 58 -14.39 7.73 -14.08
C ASP A 58 -13.18 7.77 -13.12
N ILE A 59 -13.00 6.71 -12.36
CA ILE A 59 -11.88 6.61 -11.41
C ILE A 59 -11.24 5.22 -11.46
N ASP A 60 -10.00 5.18 -11.03
CA ASP A 60 -9.24 3.95 -10.86
C ASP A 60 -9.83 3.05 -9.76
N THR A 61 -9.70 1.75 -9.90
CA THR A 61 -10.10 0.76 -8.89
C THR A 61 -9.14 0.67 -7.71
N THR A 62 -7.92 1.18 -7.88
CA THR A 62 -6.90 1.19 -6.82
C THR A 62 -7.17 2.28 -5.78
N PRO A 63 -6.75 2.10 -4.52
CA PRO A 63 -6.84 3.16 -3.52
C PRO A 63 -5.94 4.35 -3.87
N LEU A 64 -6.23 5.53 -3.29
CA LEU A 64 -5.34 6.68 -3.34
C LEU A 64 -4.01 6.35 -2.63
N PHE A 65 -4.12 5.84 -1.41
CA PHE A 65 -3.01 5.27 -0.67
C PHE A 65 -3.39 3.89 -0.12
N PRO A 66 -2.65 2.84 -0.44
CA PRO A 66 -2.95 1.51 0.05
C PRO A 66 -2.63 1.35 1.54
N TYR A 67 -3.19 0.33 2.16
CA TYR A 67 -2.78 -0.12 3.49
C TYR A 67 -1.26 -0.33 3.53
N GLY A 68 -0.62 0.11 4.61
CA GLY A 68 0.83 0.02 4.76
C GLY A 68 1.62 1.09 4.02
N PHE A 69 0.95 2.01 3.30
CA PHE A 69 1.63 3.12 2.63
C PHE A 69 2.26 4.08 3.64
N GLY A 70 3.43 4.57 3.32
CA GLY A 70 4.12 5.60 4.06
C GLY A 70 5.49 5.87 3.48
N LEU A 71 5.81 7.15 3.32
CA LEU A 71 7.11 7.60 2.86
C LEU A 71 8.10 7.69 4.02
N SER A 72 9.37 7.67 3.68
CA SER A 72 10.48 7.79 4.62
C SER A 72 11.59 8.62 3.98
N TYR A 73 12.42 9.27 4.79
CA TYR A 73 13.64 9.92 4.29
C TYR A 73 14.77 8.93 4.04
N SER A 74 14.62 7.69 4.56
CA SER A 74 15.61 6.64 4.41
C SER A 74 15.29 5.74 3.24
N THR A 75 16.31 5.28 2.54
CA THR A 75 16.23 4.22 1.52
C THR A 75 16.79 2.93 2.10
N PHE A 76 16.17 1.81 1.75
CA PHE A 76 16.56 0.48 2.22
C PHE A 76 16.90 -0.39 1.02
N THR A 77 18.06 -1.03 1.09
CA THR A 77 18.49 -2.01 0.10
C THR A 77 18.56 -3.39 0.76
N TYR A 78 17.89 -4.37 0.17
CA TYR A 78 17.93 -5.75 0.63
C TYR A 78 18.89 -6.53 -0.26
N SER A 79 19.88 -7.19 0.36
CA SER A 79 20.90 -7.97 -0.35
C SER A 79 21.22 -9.24 0.44
N ASP A 80 21.96 -10.13 -0.19
CA ASP A 80 22.55 -11.32 0.45
C ASP A 80 21.57 -12.24 1.16
N LEU A 81 20.40 -12.49 0.56
CA LEU A 81 19.47 -13.49 1.08
C LEU A 81 20.17 -14.85 1.18
N LYS A 82 20.31 -15.36 2.40
CA LYS A 82 20.91 -16.66 2.70
C LYS A 82 19.88 -17.56 3.36
N LEU A 83 19.68 -18.73 2.77
CA LEU A 83 18.86 -19.79 3.35
C LEU A 83 19.73 -20.80 4.05
N SER A 84 19.39 -21.19 5.27
CA SER A 84 20.09 -22.25 6.01
C SER A 84 19.87 -23.63 5.37
N LYS A 85 18.72 -23.83 4.71
CA LYS A 85 18.35 -25.03 3.94
C LYS A 85 17.53 -24.61 2.74
N SER A 86 17.81 -25.21 1.58
CA SER A 86 17.07 -24.99 0.34
C SER A 86 15.83 -25.89 0.19
N THR A 87 15.76 -26.96 0.98
CA THR A 87 14.68 -27.94 0.92
C THR A 87 14.19 -28.30 2.32
N PHE A 88 12.87 -28.38 2.48
CA PHE A 88 12.22 -28.84 3.70
C PHE A 88 11.37 -30.08 3.37
N LYS A 89 11.47 -31.10 4.22
CA LYS A 89 10.52 -32.22 4.17
C LYS A 89 9.35 -31.89 5.09
N MET A 90 8.14 -31.96 4.58
CA MET A 90 6.94 -31.98 5.41
C MET A 90 6.78 -33.40 5.96
N ASN A 91 6.63 -33.51 7.28
CA ASN A 91 6.28 -34.76 7.97
C ASN A 91 4.76 -34.91 7.99
#